data_16b5609b2f68deb41f9c9046a66a1009
#
_entry.id   16b5609b2f68deb41f9c9046a66a1009
#
_cell.length_a   1.000
_cell.length_b   1.000
_cell.length_c   1.000
_cell.angle_alpha   90.00
_cell.angle_beta   90.00
_cell.angle_gamma   90.00
#
_symmetry.space_group_name_H-M   'P 1'
#
loop_
_entity.id
_entity.type
_entity.pdbx_description
1 polymer ?
#
loop_
_entity_poly.entity_id
_entity_poly.type
_entity_poly.pdbx_seq_one_letter_code
_entity_poly.pdbx_strand_id
1 'polypeptide(L)'
;MKTVYEPPHKNVIYGGGGLIGQMRPLSYMTQILKRKGYNQYGWGLGDHSYICLNEQLQYIPNTPIQYPACIRDFDLLGIRDDYKELRSVVKNVSWVPCASCMHKAFDVQYNIETEVVFFSHSTLPLNIVHGMPQETWNYPHLMNDESDFNKVIRHLASGEVIVTNSYHGAYWGTLLGRKVIAFPWCSKFWGFRHKPVLCKPQEWLQQIKTPTTYPEAKEESREANINFYYKIIERIGNDKKL
;
A
#
# COMPACT_ATOMS: atom_id res chain seq x y z
N MET A 1 17.77 22.21 -19.85
CA MET A 1 16.95 21.01 -20.06
C MET A 1 17.41 19.96 -19.07
N LYS A 2 16.53 19.44 -18.18
CA LYS A 2 16.88 18.27 -17.38
C LYS A 2 16.89 17.07 -18.31
N THR A 3 18.04 16.44 -18.48
CA THR A 3 18.19 15.19 -19.23
C THR A 3 17.33 14.12 -18.55
N VAL A 4 16.32 13.62 -19.26
CA VAL A 4 15.56 12.44 -18.78
C VAL A 4 16.46 11.22 -18.95
N TYR A 5 16.70 10.49 -17.88
CA TYR A 5 17.41 9.20 -17.95
C TYR A 5 16.67 8.26 -18.91
N GLU A 6 17.38 7.78 -19.91
CA GLU A 6 16.85 6.79 -20.85
C GLU A 6 17.25 5.38 -20.35
N PRO A 7 16.28 4.54 -19.99
CA PRO A 7 16.58 3.15 -19.63
C PRO A 7 17.24 2.39 -20.80
N PRO A 8 18.19 1.49 -20.54
CA PRO A 8 18.90 0.76 -21.59
C PRO A 8 18.00 -0.25 -22.34
N HIS A 9 16.87 -0.62 -21.77
CA HIS A 9 15.91 -1.56 -22.35
C HIS A 9 14.59 -0.85 -22.62
N LYS A 10 13.86 -1.32 -23.66
CA LYS A 10 12.56 -0.75 -24.05
C LYS A 10 11.41 -1.12 -23.10
N ASN A 11 11.63 -2.00 -22.15
CA ASN A 11 10.66 -2.37 -21.13
C ASN A 11 11.01 -1.72 -19.79
N VAL A 12 10.09 -0.95 -19.22
CA VAL A 12 10.28 -0.21 -17.96
C VAL A 12 9.22 -0.65 -16.96
N ILE A 13 9.67 -1.08 -15.78
CA ILE A 13 8.80 -1.41 -14.65
C ILE A 13 8.90 -0.30 -13.61
N TYR A 14 7.76 0.26 -13.27
CA TYR A 14 7.64 1.20 -12.15
C TYR A 14 7.21 0.41 -10.92
N GLY A 15 8.11 0.31 -9.94
CA GLY A 15 7.85 -0.38 -8.67
C GLY A 15 6.88 0.37 -7.78
N GLY A 16 6.30 -0.34 -6.81
CA GLY A 16 5.24 0.11 -5.93
C GLY A 16 5.46 1.41 -5.16
N GLY A 17 4.54 1.73 -4.30
CA GLY A 17 4.51 2.96 -3.52
C GLY A 17 3.33 3.86 -3.89
N GLY A 18 3.18 4.98 -3.19
CA GLY A 18 2.15 5.99 -3.45
C GLY A 18 2.52 6.90 -4.61
N LEU A 19 2.69 6.36 -5.81
CA LEU A 19 3.17 7.10 -6.98
C LEU A 19 2.04 7.70 -7.83
N ILE A 20 0.80 7.25 -7.65
CA ILE A 20 -0.37 7.82 -8.30
C ILE A 20 -0.85 9.01 -7.48
N GLY A 21 -1.03 10.17 -8.11
CA GLY A 21 -1.53 11.39 -7.45
C GLY A 21 -0.46 12.44 -7.13
N GLN A 22 0.72 12.09 -6.64
CA GLN A 22 1.85 13.02 -6.47
C GLN A 22 2.77 13.09 -7.71
N MET A 23 2.26 12.75 -8.87
CA MET A 23 3.04 12.29 -10.02
C MET A 23 3.45 13.36 -11.03
N ARG A 24 3.69 14.59 -10.66
CA ARG A 24 4.23 15.53 -11.66
C ARG A 24 5.54 15.04 -12.30
N PRO A 25 6.55 14.53 -11.58
CA PRO A 25 7.75 13.95 -12.19
C PRO A 25 7.47 12.68 -12.99
N LEU A 26 6.61 11.78 -12.46
CA LEU A 26 6.30 10.52 -13.13
C LEU A 26 5.47 10.75 -14.39
N SER A 27 4.48 11.65 -14.38
CA SER A 27 3.69 12.03 -15.56
C SER A 27 4.56 12.48 -16.71
N TYR A 28 5.55 13.32 -16.44
CA TYR A 28 6.47 13.80 -17.47
C TYR A 28 7.33 12.67 -18.03
N MET A 29 7.85 11.80 -17.17
CA MET A 29 8.70 10.68 -17.56
C MET A 29 7.92 9.63 -18.37
N THR A 30 6.71 9.24 -17.90
CA THR A 30 5.89 8.26 -18.62
C THR A 30 5.52 8.74 -20.02
N GLN A 31 5.13 10.01 -20.18
CA GLN A 31 4.80 10.57 -21.49
C GLN A 31 6.00 10.60 -22.44
N ILE A 32 7.19 10.97 -21.95
CA ILE A 32 8.40 10.98 -22.79
C ILE A 32 8.77 9.57 -23.23
N LEU A 33 8.79 8.62 -22.29
CA LEU A 33 9.13 7.24 -22.61
C LEU A 33 8.11 6.60 -23.56
N LYS A 34 6.82 6.90 -23.40
CA LYS A 34 5.78 6.46 -24.34
C LYS A 34 6.02 6.97 -25.76
N ARG A 35 6.31 8.27 -25.92
CA ARG A 35 6.64 8.87 -27.23
C ARG A 35 7.91 8.28 -27.87
N LYS A 36 8.84 7.77 -27.05
CA LYS A 36 10.07 7.09 -27.49
C LYS A 36 9.87 5.58 -27.71
N GLY A 37 8.65 5.09 -27.65
CA GLY A 37 8.29 3.69 -27.90
C GLY A 37 8.74 2.72 -26.81
N TYR A 38 8.77 3.16 -25.54
CA TYR A 38 8.99 2.29 -24.41
C TYR A 38 7.68 1.65 -23.94
N ASN A 39 7.73 0.36 -23.64
CA ASN A 39 6.68 -0.34 -22.93
C ASN A 39 6.78 -0.05 -21.44
N GLN A 40 5.66 0.23 -20.80
CA GLN A 40 5.62 0.70 -19.43
C GLN A 40 4.66 -0.14 -18.61
N TYR A 41 5.16 -0.67 -17.49
CA TYR A 41 4.43 -1.55 -16.59
C TYR A 41 4.42 -0.96 -15.19
N GLY A 42 3.25 -0.66 -14.66
CA GLY A 42 3.10 -0.28 -13.25
C GLY A 42 2.92 -1.53 -12.39
N TRP A 43 3.72 -1.72 -11.34
CA TRP A 43 3.64 -2.88 -10.44
C TRP A 43 3.35 -2.44 -9.02
N GLY A 44 2.12 -2.65 -8.55
CA GLY A 44 1.72 -2.32 -7.18
C GLY A 44 1.71 -0.83 -6.89
N LEU A 45 1.44 0.00 -7.90
CA LEU A 45 1.31 1.43 -7.73
C LEU A 45 0.10 1.73 -6.85
N GLY A 46 0.21 2.75 -5.98
CA GLY A 46 -0.86 3.15 -5.09
C GLY A 46 -1.19 4.61 -5.19
N ASP A 47 -2.42 4.93 -4.83
CA ASP A 47 -2.86 6.30 -4.70
C ASP A 47 -2.23 6.98 -3.48
N HIS A 48 -1.84 8.24 -3.67
CA HIS A 48 -1.42 9.16 -2.61
C HIS A 48 -1.76 10.59 -3.06
N SER A 49 -3.03 10.79 -3.43
CA SER A 49 -3.48 12.03 -4.07
C SER A 49 -3.60 13.18 -3.10
N TYR A 50 -3.92 12.90 -1.84
CA TYR A 50 -4.15 13.93 -0.83
C TYR A 50 -3.89 13.43 0.59
N ILE A 51 -3.69 14.37 1.49
CA ILE A 51 -3.67 14.16 2.92
C ILE A 51 -5.09 14.35 3.44
N CYS A 52 -5.57 13.38 4.23
CA CYS A 52 -6.94 13.35 4.75
C CYS A 52 -7.11 14.10 6.08
N LEU A 53 -6.01 14.62 6.60
CA LEU A 53 -6.00 15.41 7.82
C LEU A 53 -5.95 16.89 7.44
N ASN A 54 -6.82 17.70 8.03
CA ASN A 54 -6.69 19.16 7.96
C ASN A 54 -5.48 19.62 8.80
N GLU A 55 -5.23 20.91 8.84
CA GLU A 55 -4.13 21.51 9.61
C GLU A 55 -4.15 21.15 11.10
N GLN A 56 -5.32 20.77 11.65
CA GLN A 56 -5.49 20.31 13.02
C GLN A 56 -5.43 18.77 13.15
N LEU A 57 -4.94 18.06 12.14
CA LEU A 57 -4.90 16.60 12.08
C LEU A 57 -6.29 15.93 12.24
N GLN A 58 -7.34 16.62 11.80
CA GLN A 58 -8.69 16.06 11.81
C GLN A 58 -8.95 15.21 10.59
N TYR A 59 -9.63 14.09 10.81
CA TYR A 59 -10.03 13.19 9.76
C TYR A 59 -11.04 13.84 8.79
N ILE A 60 -10.72 13.80 7.48
CA ILE A 60 -11.62 14.25 6.41
C ILE A 60 -12.06 13.01 5.63
N PRO A 61 -13.29 12.52 5.80
CA PRO A 61 -13.78 11.35 5.09
C PRO A 61 -14.15 11.68 3.63
N ASN A 62 -14.09 10.66 2.77
CA ASN A 62 -14.76 10.62 1.46
C ASN A 62 -14.32 11.66 0.41
N THR A 63 -13.05 12.06 0.37
CA THR A 63 -12.57 12.83 -0.77
C THR A 63 -12.38 11.91 -1.99
N PRO A 64 -12.99 12.21 -3.14
CA PRO A 64 -12.85 11.39 -4.34
C PRO A 64 -11.40 11.32 -4.81
N ILE A 65 -10.97 10.13 -5.22
CA ILE A 65 -9.64 9.93 -5.77
C ILE A 65 -9.61 10.44 -7.21
N GLN A 66 -8.63 11.30 -7.49
CA GLN A 66 -8.38 11.81 -8.83
C GLN A 66 -7.16 11.12 -9.43
N TYR A 67 -7.40 10.34 -10.47
CA TYR A 67 -6.32 9.67 -11.19
C TYR A 67 -5.72 10.58 -12.26
N PRO A 68 -4.39 10.77 -12.28
CA PRO A 68 -3.73 11.56 -13.30
C PRO A 68 -3.83 10.89 -14.68
N ALA A 69 -3.88 11.69 -15.74
CA ALA A 69 -4.03 11.18 -17.12
C ALA A 69 -2.92 10.20 -17.52
N CYS A 70 -1.73 10.32 -16.94
CA CYS A 70 -0.57 9.46 -17.25
C CYS A 70 -0.77 7.98 -16.90
N ILE A 71 -1.78 7.60 -16.11
CA ILE A 71 -2.10 6.19 -15.87
C ILE A 71 -2.50 5.45 -17.15
N ARG A 72 -2.93 6.18 -18.20
CA ARG A 72 -3.26 5.63 -19.52
C ARG A 72 -2.03 5.35 -20.38
N ASP A 73 -0.86 5.82 -19.98
CA ASP A 73 0.40 5.60 -20.71
C ASP A 73 1.02 4.24 -20.40
N PHE A 74 0.50 3.53 -19.39
CA PHE A 74 0.95 2.19 -19.05
C PHE A 74 0.35 1.12 -20.00
N ASP A 75 1.17 0.19 -20.43
CA ASP A 75 0.74 -0.96 -21.25
C ASP A 75 0.02 -2.00 -20.37
N LEU A 76 0.51 -2.20 -19.13
CA LEU A 76 -0.18 -2.92 -18.07
C LEU A 76 -0.05 -2.13 -16.77
N LEU A 77 -1.14 -2.03 -16.04
CA LEU A 77 -1.18 -1.27 -14.79
C LEU A 77 -1.65 -2.15 -13.63
N GLY A 78 -0.69 -2.53 -12.77
CA GLY A 78 -0.93 -3.16 -11.48
C GLY A 78 -1.11 -2.11 -10.40
N ILE A 79 -2.29 -2.04 -9.79
CA ILE A 79 -2.60 -1.09 -8.71
C ILE A 79 -2.93 -1.86 -7.45
N ARG A 80 -2.34 -1.41 -6.33
CA ARG A 80 -2.59 -2.02 -5.02
C ARG A 80 -3.95 -1.64 -4.43
N ASP A 81 -4.52 -0.53 -4.88
CA ASP A 81 -5.81 -0.01 -4.41
C ASP A 81 -6.95 -0.67 -5.18
N ASP A 82 -7.95 -1.21 -4.48
CA ASP A 82 -9.09 -1.92 -5.10
C ASP A 82 -10.28 -0.99 -5.32
N TYR A 83 -10.09 0.03 -6.15
CA TYR A 83 -11.14 0.95 -6.55
C TYR A 83 -11.85 0.48 -7.82
N LYS A 84 -13.16 0.26 -7.73
CA LYS A 84 -14.00 -0.15 -8.88
C LYS A 84 -14.00 0.90 -9.98
N GLU A 85 -13.99 2.17 -9.61
CA GLU A 85 -14.04 3.31 -10.52
C GLU A 85 -12.83 3.35 -11.46
N LEU A 86 -11.65 2.92 -10.99
CA LEU A 86 -10.45 2.90 -11.80
C LEU A 86 -10.57 1.92 -12.97
N ARG A 87 -11.20 0.78 -12.76
CA ARG A 87 -11.39 -0.25 -13.81
C ARG A 87 -12.28 0.24 -14.96
N SER A 88 -13.14 1.23 -14.72
CA SER A 88 -13.97 1.85 -15.76
C SER A 88 -13.20 2.88 -16.60
N VAL A 89 -12.13 3.45 -16.06
CA VAL A 89 -11.36 4.55 -16.70
C VAL A 89 -10.13 4.04 -17.44
N VAL A 90 -9.52 2.95 -16.99
CA VAL A 90 -8.27 2.42 -17.52
C VAL A 90 -8.47 0.96 -17.97
N LYS A 91 -8.20 0.71 -19.27
CA LYS A 91 -8.10 -0.66 -19.79
C LYS A 91 -6.79 -1.29 -19.25
N ASN A 92 -6.75 -2.60 -19.10
CA ASN A 92 -5.56 -3.35 -18.69
C ASN A 92 -5.08 -3.04 -17.25
N VAL A 93 -6.00 -2.70 -16.36
CA VAL A 93 -5.73 -2.56 -14.93
C VAL A 93 -5.97 -3.89 -14.21
N SER A 94 -5.06 -4.23 -13.30
CA SER A 94 -5.18 -5.39 -12.40
C SER A 94 -5.00 -4.91 -10.96
N TRP A 95 -5.70 -5.54 -10.02
CA TRP A 95 -5.33 -5.39 -8.62
C TRP A 95 -4.04 -6.17 -8.38
N VAL A 96 -3.02 -5.46 -7.93
CA VAL A 96 -1.69 -6.01 -7.62
C VAL A 96 -1.20 -5.32 -6.35
N PRO A 97 -1.33 -5.96 -5.19
CA PRO A 97 -0.89 -5.36 -3.93
C PRO A 97 0.64 -5.30 -3.85
N CYS A 98 1.16 -4.71 -2.77
CA CYS A 98 2.59 -4.59 -2.58
C CYS A 98 3.28 -5.97 -2.64
N ALA A 99 4.34 -6.08 -3.44
CA ALA A 99 5.09 -7.32 -3.64
C ALA A 99 5.79 -7.84 -2.37
N SER A 100 5.81 -7.08 -1.28
CA SER A 100 6.33 -7.54 0.01
C SER A 100 5.61 -8.79 0.55
N CYS A 101 4.39 -9.10 0.09
CA CYS A 101 3.70 -10.35 0.40
C CYS A 101 4.48 -11.61 -0.01
N MET A 102 5.40 -11.48 -0.97
CA MET A 102 6.26 -12.58 -1.42
C MET A 102 7.40 -12.91 -0.45
N HIS A 103 7.63 -12.09 0.56
CA HIS A 103 8.72 -12.30 1.51
C HIS A 103 8.45 -13.48 2.43
N LYS A 104 9.47 -14.35 2.60
CA LYS A 104 9.39 -15.60 3.38
C LYS A 104 9.01 -15.43 4.86
N ALA A 105 9.17 -14.24 5.43
CA ALA A 105 8.73 -13.96 6.79
C ALA A 105 7.23 -14.19 7.00
N PHE A 106 6.41 -14.08 5.96
CA PHE A 106 4.98 -14.39 6.04
C PHE A 106 4.65 -15.90 6.00
N ASP A 107 5.64 -16.76 5.82
CA ASP A 107 5.45 -18.23 5.85
C ASP A 107 5.75 -18.83 7.22
N VAL A 108 6.28 -18.02 8.13
CA VAL A 108 6.54 -18.41 9.52
C VAL A 108 5.25 -18.33 10.32
N GLN A 109 5.02 -19.36 11.13
CA GLN A 109 3.93 -19.34 12.10
C GLN A 109 4.38 -18.58 13.35
N TYR A 110 3.64 -17.54 13.73
CA TYR A 110 3.91 -16.72 14.90
C TYR A 110 2.82 -16.88 15.95
N ASN A 111 3.24 -16.99 17.21
CA ASN A 111 2.33 -16.96 18.34
C ASN A 111 1.88 -15.53 18.64
N ILE A 112 0.66 -15.40 19.17
CA ILE A 112 0.19 -14.15 19.77
C ILE A 112 0.76 -14.09 21.19
N GLU A 113 1.46 -12.99 21.50
CA GLU A 113 2.13 -12.75 22.78
C GLU A 113 1.47 -11.64 23.59
N THR A 114 0.72 -10.76 22.92
CA THR A 114 0.04 -9.63 23.53
C THR A 114 -1.29 -9.33 22.81
N GLU A 115 -2.21 -8.71 23.53
CA GLU A 115 -3.49 -8.30 22.96
C GLU A 115 -3.33 -7.25 21.87
N VAL A 116 -2.48 -6.25 22.10
CA VAL A 116 -2.31 -5.10 21.19
C VAL A 116 -0.84 -4.79 20.97
N VAL A 117 -0.49 -4.49 19.72
CA VAL A 117 0.79 -3.86 19.34
C VAL A 117 0.53 -2.60 18.53
N PHE A 118 1.40 -1.62 18.69
CA PHE A 118 1.38 -0.38 17.91
C PHE A 118 2.48 -0.37 16.86
N PHE A 119 2.14 0.09 15.65
CA PHE A 119 3.11 0.28 14.56
C PHE A 119 2.92 1.66 13.93
N SER A 120 3.85 2.56 14.18
CA SER A 120 3.75 3.98 13.79
C SER A 120 4.43 4.29 12.47
N HIS A 121 3.90 5.30 11.79
CA HIS A 121 4.63 5.98 10.72
C HIS A 121 5.69 6.91 11.32
N SER A 122 6.93 6.87 10.85
CA SER A 122 8.06 7.61 11.43
C SER A 122 7.91 9.13 11.37
N THR A 123 7.28 9.66 10.31
CA THR A 123 7.02 11.11 10.16
C THR A 123 5.74 11.58 10.86
N LEU A 124 4.88 10.67 11.27
CA LEU A 124 3.66 10.92 12.04
C LEU A 124 3.55 9.87 13.17
N PRO A 125 4.46 9.89 14.15
CA PRO A 125 4.42 8.91 15.23
C PRO A 125 3.10 8.97 15.98
N LEU A 126 2.54 7.84 16.38
CA LEU A 126 1.24 7.74 17.06
C LEU A 126 1.20 8.51 18.39
N ASN A 127 2.35 8.62 19.06
CA ASN A 127 2.49 9.40 20.29
C ASN A 127 2.35 10.93 20.08
N ILE A 128 2.46 11.41 18.84
CA ILE A 128 2.31 12.83 18.49
C ILE A 128 0.89 13.12 17.99
N VAL A 129 0.16 12.06 17.59
CA VAL A 129 -1.22 12.21 17.11
C VAL A 129 -2.13 12.60 18.27
N HIS A 130 -2.72 13.78 18.19
CA HIS A 130 -3.58 14.33 19.24
C HIS A 130 -4.71 13.36 19.62
N GLY A 131 -4.87 13.15 20.91
CA GLY A 131 -5.98 12.40 21.50
C GLY A 131 -5.73 10.91 21.72
N MET A 132 -4.51 10.40 21.49
CA MET A 132 -4.16 9.07 21.98
C MET A 132 -4.09 9.06 23.50
N PRO A 133 -4.81 8.15 24.19
CA PRO A 133 -4.71 8.02 25.65
C PRO A 133 -3.28 7.69 26.09
N GLN A 134 -2.86 8.20 27.25
CA GLN A 134 -1.50 7.96 27.76
C GLN A 134 -1.23 6.46 28.02
N GLU A 135 -2.25 5.69 28.33
CA GLU A 135 -2.18 4.25 28.57
C GLU A 135 -1.69 3.47 27.33
N THR A 136 -1.84 4.03 26.12
CA THR A 136 -1.35 3.39 24.88
C THR A 136 0.17 3.25 24.86
N TRP A 137 0.91 4.01 25.64
CA TRP A 137 2.37 3.95 25.72
C TRP A 137 2.89 2.72 26.47
N ASN A 138 2.01 2.00 27.16
CA ASN A 138 2.35 0.76 27.84
C ASN A 138 2.34 -0.46 26.89
N TYR A 139 1.82 -0.31 25.66
CA TYR A 139 1.81 -1.40 24.68
C TYR A 139 3.11 -1.45 23.89
N PRO A 140 3.53 -2.65 23.41
CA PRO A 140 4.68 -2.78 22.52
C PRO A 140 4.55 -1.90 21.28
N HIS A 141 5.60 -1.16 20.94
CA HIS A 141 5.58 -0.14 19.91
C HIS A 141 6.83 -0.23 19.02
N LEU A 142 6.62 -0.15 17.69
CA LEU A 142 7.67 -0.09 16.70
C LEU A 142 7.31 0.95 15.62
N MET A 143 8.32 1.50 14.94
CA MET A 143 8.12 2.48 13.87
C MET A 143 8.53 1.89 12.51
N ASN A 144 7.99 2.48 11.43
CA ASN A 144 8.20 1.99 10.06
C ASN A 144 9.56 2.39 9.44
N ASP A 145 10.44 3.00 10.19
CA ASP A 145 11.85 3.26 9.84
C ASP A 145 12.80 2.16 10.34
N GLU A 146 12.28 1.13 11.02
CA GLU A 146 13.06 -0.07 11.35
C GLU A 146 13.52 -0.78 10.07
N SER A 147 14.82 -1.00 9.96
CA SER A 147 15.47 -1.58 8.78
C SER A 147 15.41 -3.12 8.73
N ASP A 148 15.29 -3.79 9.88
CA ASP A 148 15.13 -5.25 9.94
C ASP A 148 13.66 -5.63 9.68
N PHE A 149 13.39 -6.04 8.45
CA PHE A 149 12.06 -6.48 8.05
C PHE A 149 11.55 -7.67 8.88
N ASN A 150 12.41 -8.62 9.26
CA ASN A 150 11.99 -9.76 10.07
C ASN A 150 11.58 -9.30 11.48
N LYS A 151 12.28 -8.32 12.04
CA LYS A 151 11.91 -7.70 13.34
C LYS A 151 10.55 -7.02 13.25
N VAL A 152 10.31 -6.27 12.16
CA VAL A 152 8.99 -5.65 11.91
C VAL A 152 7.89 -6.71 11.86
N ILE A 153 8.08 -7.78 11.08
CA ILE A 153 7.06 -8.82 10.95
C ILE A 153 6.82 -9.57 12.27
N ARG A 154 7.87 -9.90 13.02
CA ARG A 154 7.73 -10.49 14.37
C ARG A 154 6.94 -9.59 15.31
N HIS A 155 7.26 -8.29 15.33
CA HIS A 155 6.55 -7.32 16.16
C HIS A 155 5.06 -7.26 15.81
N LEU A 156 4.72 -7.13 14.52
CA LEU A 156 3.32 -7.11 14.08
C LEU A 156 2.61 -8.44 14.40
N ALA A 157 3.30 -9.55 14.22
CA ALA A 157 2.74 -10.88 14.45
C ALA A 157 2.53 -11.21 15.93
N SER A 158 3.24 -10.58 16.86
CA SER A 158 3.10 -10.81 18.31
C SER A 158 1.78 -10.28 18.88
N GLY A 159 1.12 -9.33 18.20
CA GLY A 159 -0.16 -8.79 18.64
C GLY A 159 -1.37 -9.54 18.07
N GLU A 160 -2.44 -9.69 18.84
CA GLU A 160 -3.76 -10.09 18.32
C GLU A 160 -4.35 -8.96 17.47
N VAL A 161 -4.27 -7.73 17.98
CA VAL A 161 -4.73 -6.51 17.33
C VAL A 161 -3.53 -5.61 17.04
N ILE A 162 -3.43 -5.15 15.79
CA ILE A 162 -2.44 -4.16 15.35
C ILE A 162 -3.13 -2.82 15.24
N VAL A 163 -2.60 -1.81 15.92
CA VAL A 163 -3.05 -0.42 15.82
C VAL A 163 -1.97 0.38 15.09
N THR A 164 -2.33 1.00 13.96
CA THR A 164 -1.33 1.61 13.08
C THR A 164 -1.84 2.82 12.32
N ASN A 165 -0.95 3.75 11.99
CA ASN A 165 -1.15 4.78 10.97
C ASN A 165 -0.18 4.60 9.77
N SER A 166 0.49 3.44 9.69
CA SER A 166 1.30 3.05 8.54
C SER A 166 0.48 2.19 7.58
N TYR A 167 0.50 2.54 6.29
CA TYR A 167 -0.12 1.71 5.24
C TYR A 167 0.43 0.28 5.26
N HIS A 168 1.77 0.14 5.36
CA HIS A 168 2.38 -1.17 5.41
C HIS A 168 2.09 -1.91 6.71
N GLY A 169 1.99 -1.21 7.84
CA GLY A 169 1.55 -1.81 9.09
C GLY A 169 0.16 -2.46 8.95
N ALA A 170 -0.78 -1.75 8.33
CA ALA A 170 -2.10 -2.30 8.05
C ALA A 170 -2.05 -3.47 7.06
N TYR A 171 -1.33 -3.33 5.94
CA TYR A 171 -1.20 -4.37 4.93
C TYR A 171 -0.55 -5.65 5.48
N TRP A 172 0.61 -5.51 6.14
CA TRP A 172 1.34 -6.66 6.69
C TRP A 172 0.57 -7.34 7.83
N GLY A 173 -0.11 -6.56 8.67
CA GLY A 173 -0.98 -7.12 9.71
C GLY A 173 -2.10 -8.00 9.13
N THR A 174 -2.69 -7.54 8.04
CA THR A 174 -3.70 -8.32 7.31
C THR A 174 -3.12 -9.61 6.72
N LEU A 175 -1.92 -9.57 6.12
CA LEU A 175 -1.24 -10.77 5.60
C LEU A 175 -0.89 -11.79 6.70
N LEU A 176 -0.64 -11.31 7.92
CA LEU A 176 -0.37 -12.13 9.10
C LEU A 176 -1.65 -12.73 9.73
N GLY A 177 -2.83 -12.43 9.17
CA GLY A 177 -4.11 -12.85 9.72
C GLY A 177 -4.44 -12.19 11.07
N ARG A 178 -3.89 -11.01 11.35
CA ARG A 178 -4.15 -10.23 12.55
C ARG A 178 -5.33 -9.29 12.36
N LYS A 179 -5.99 -8.94 13.46
CA LYS A 179 -6.98 -7.86 13.47
C LYS A 179 -6.27 -6.52 13.32
N VAL A 180 -6.80 -5.61 12.48
CA VAL A 180 -6.12 -4.34 12.19
C VAL A 180 -7.07 -3.16 12.38
N ILE A 181 -6.61 -2.20 13.17
CA ILE A 181 -7.20 -0.86 13.32
C ILE A 181 -6.21 0.14 12.72
N ALA A 182 -6.65 0.95 11.79
CA ALA A 182 -5.79 1.93 11.15
C ALA A 182 -6.34 3.35 11.27
N PHE A 183 -5.42 4.30 11.53
CA PHE A 183 -5.72 5.73 11.57
C PHE A 183 -5.37 6.35 10.22
N PRO A 184 -6.37 6.58 9.35
CA PRO A 184 -6.11 7.07 8.01
C PRO A 184 -5.74 8.56 8.04
N TRP A 185 -4.62 8.91 7.40
CA TRP A 185 -4.17 10.28 7.25
C TRP A 185 -3.95 10.69 5.78
N CYS A 186 -4.11 9.75 4.85
CA CYS A 186 -4.01 10.02 3.41
C CYS A 186 -4.89 9.03 2.63
N SER A 187 -5.13 9.34 1.36
CA SER A 187 -6.05 8.60 0.48
C SER A 187 -5.79 7.09 0.38
N LYS A 188 -4.55 6.64 0.51
CA LYS A 188 -4.17 5.22 0.36
C LYS A 188 -4.85 4.26 1.33
N PHE A 189 -5.41 4.73 2.46
CA PHE A 189 -6.06 3.87 3.43
C PHE A 189 -7.45 3.37 3.01
N TRP A 190 -8.10 4.02 2.05
CA TRP A 190 -9.42 3.59 1.58
C TRP A 190 -9.36 2.52 0.48
N GLY A 191 -8.18 2.35 -0.13
CA GLY A 191 -7.97 1.42 -1.24
C GLY A 191 -7.72 -0.03 -0.86
N PHE A 192 -7.74 -0.41 0.40
CA PHE A 192 -7.52 -1.80 0.79
C PHE A 192 -8.64 -2.70 0.29
N ARG A 193 -8.30 -3.84 -0.33
CA ARG A 193 -9.25 -4.92 -0.62
C ARG A 193 -9.71 -5.58 0.68
N HIS A 194 -8.76 -5.98 1.53
CA HIS A 194 -8.97 -6.51 2.87
C HIS A 194 -8.92 -5.33 3.85
N LYS A 195 -10.08 -4.75 4.11
CA LYS A 195 -10.18 -3.45 4.78
C LYS A 195 -9.91 -3.56 6.27
N PRO A 196 -8.89 -2.84 6.82
CA PRO A 196 -8.79 -2.64 8.25
C PRO A 196 -9.96 -1.82 8.77
N VAL A 197 -10.21 -1.83 10.07
CA VAL A 197 -11.10 -0.85 10.69
C VAL A 197 -10.42 0.50 10.64
N LEU A 198 -11.08 1.47 9.98
CA LEU A 198 -10.60 2.85 9.91
C LEU A 198 -11.33 3.70 10.96
N CYS A 199 -10.59 4.33 11.86
CA CYS A 199 -11.17 5.20 12.87
C CYS A 199 -10.22 6.35 13.22
N LYS A 200 -10.71 7.29 14.04
CA LYS A 200 -9.87 8.32 14.66
C LYS A 200 -9.06 7.72 15.81
N PRO A 201 -7.88 8.30 16.13
CA PRO A 201 -7.07 7.82 17.24
C PRO A 201 -7.80 7.74 18.59
N GLN A 202 -8.77 8.60 18.83
CA GLN A 202 -9.55 8.62 20.09
C GLN A 202 -10.56 7.47 20.21
N GLU A 203 -10.88 6.83 19.08
CA GLU A 203 -11.96 5.83 18.99
C GLU A 203 -11.44 4.39 19.07
N TRP A 204 -10.12 4.17 19.01
CA TRP A 204 -9.55 2.84 18.80
C TRP A 204 -9.94 1.81 19.86
N LEU A 205 -10.01 2.21 21.15
CA LEU A 205 -10.43 1.31 22.23
C LEU A 205 -11.86 0.80 22.05
N GLN A 206 -12.75 1.64 21.52
CA GLN A 206 -14.14 1.26 21.22
C GLN A 206 -14.20 0.30 20.04
N GLN A 207 -13.18 0.35 19.16
CA GLN A 207 -13.11 -0.46 17.96
C GLN A 207 -12.33 -1.79 18.16
N ILE A 208 -11.70 -2.02 19.30
CA ILE A 208 -10.78 -3.16 19.52
C ILE A 208 -11.41 -4.55 19.24
N LYS A 209 -12.71 -4.67 19.42
CA LYS A 209 -13.47 -5.90 19.15
C LYS A 209 -14.09 -5.98 17.76
N THR A 210 -14.03 -4.89 17.00
CA THR A 210 -14.70 -4.76 15.68
C THR A 210 -13.92 -5.41 14.52
N PRO A 211 -12.54 -5.40 14.48
CA PRO A 211 -11.83 -5.86 13.32
C PRO A 211 -12.02 -7.37 13.08
N THR A 212 -12.11 -7.72 11.80
CA THR A 212 -12.08 -9.09 11.33
C THR A 212 -10.69 -9.47 10.82
N THR A 213 -10.44 -10.75 10.68
CA THR A 213 -9.25 -11.28 10.01
C THR A 213 -9.60 -11.72 8.60
N TYR A 214 -8.59 -11.80 7.73
CA TYR A 214 -8.71 -12.21 6.34
C TYR A 214 -7.71 -13.34 6.06
N PRO A 215 -8.06 -14.59 6.35
CA PRO A 215 -7.14 -15.73 6.20
C PRO A 215 -6.65 -15.91 4.75
N GLU A 216 -7.46 -15.49 3.77
CA GLU A 216 -7.16 -15.57 2.34
C GLU A 216 -6.20 -14.48 1.85
N ALA A 217 -6.03 -13.38 2.61
CA ALA A 217 -5.37 -12.17 2.14
C ALA A 217 -3.94 -12.39 1.62
N LYS A 218 -3.17 -13.25 2.29
CA LYS A 218 -1.79 -13.56 1.90
C LYS A 218 -1.74 -14.26 0.54
N GLU A 219 -2.53 -15.31 0.39
CA GLU A 219 -2.52 -16.11 -0.84
C GLU A 219 -3.10 -15.34 -2.02
N GLU A 220 -4.21 -14.61 -1.83
CA GLU A 220 -4.75 -13.72 -2.88
C GLU A 220 -3.72 -12.65 -3.31
N SER A 221 -2.98 -12.08 -2.36
CA SER A 221 -1.96 -11.08 -2.65
C SER A 221 -0.80 -11.66 -3.46
N ARG A 222 -0.37 -12.87 -3.13
CA ARG A 222 0.68 -13.60 -3.84
C ARG A 222 0.24 -13.98 -5.24
N GLU A 223 -0.93 -14.57 -5.37
CA GLU A 223 -1.50 -14.96 -6.65
C GLU A 223 -1.65 -13.77 -7.60
N ALA A 224 -2.13 -12.63 -7.09
CA ALA A 224 -2.25 -11.41 -7.88
C ALA A 224 -0.89 -10.93 -8.43
N ASN A 225 0.18 -10.99 -7.62
CA ASN A 225 1.53 -10.64 -8.03
C ASN A 225 2.10 -11.62 -9.07
N ILE A 226 1.90 -12.93 -8.87
CA ILE A 226 2.35 -13.99 -9.79
C ILE A 226 1.62 -13.85 -11.14
N ASN A 227 0.30 -13.69 -11.12
CA ASN A 227 -0.50 -13.54 -12.33
C ASN A 227 -0.11 -12.27 -13.11
N PHE A 228 0.23 -11.19 -12.41
CA PHE A 228 0.69 -9.97 -13.06
C PHE A 228 2.07 -10.13 -13.68
N TYR A 229 2.98 -10.85 -13.03
CA TYR A 229 4.28 -11.21 -13.58
C TYR A 229 4.11 -11.95 -14.93
N TYR A 230 3.25 -12.96 -15.00
CA TYR A 230 3.03 -13.70 -16.23
C TYR A 230 2.44 -12.84 -17.34
N LYS A 231 1.53 -11.91 -17.03
CA LYS A 231 1.01 -10.96 -18.02
C LYS A 231 2.13 -10.07 -18.60
N ILE A 232 3.07 -9.62 -17.78
CA ILE A 232 4.22 -8.82 -18.25
C ILE A 232 5.10 -9.68 -19.16
N ILE A 233 5.45 -10.92 -18.76
CA ILE A 233 6.30 -11.80 -19.57
C ILE A 233 5.66 -12.13 -20.91
N GLU A 234 4.37 -12.43 -20.94
CA GLU A 234 3.61 -12.66 -22.17
C GLU A 234 3.65 -11.44 -23.09
N ARG A 235 3.45 -10.24 -22.54
CA ARG A 235 3.51 -8.98 -23.30
C ARG A 235 4.89 -8.75 -23.91
N ILE A 236 5.96 -8.91 -23.12
CA ILE A 236 7.35 -8.77 -23.60
C ILE A 236 7.68 -9.84 -24.66
N GLY A 237 7.17 -11.06 -24.51
CA GLY A 237 7.39 -12.15 -25.46
C GLY A 237 6.71 -11.92 -26.81
N ASN A 238 5.54 -11.31 -26.81
CA ASN A 238 4.81 -10.98 -28.05
C ASN A 238 5.47 -9.84 -28.83
N ASP A 239 6.06 -8.84 -28.14
CA ASP A 239 6.77 -7.74 -28.78
C ASP A 239 8.07 -8.16 -29.49
N LYS A 240 8.63 -9.33 -29.18
CA LYS A 240 9.80 -9.90 -29.88
C LYS A 240 9.46 -10.62 -31.17
N LYS A 241 8.18 -10.83 -31.44
CA LYS A 241 7.70 -11.54 -32.66
C LYS A 241 7.26 -10.58 -33.76
N LEU A 242 7.27 -9.30 -33.53
CA LEU A 242 7.00 -8.20 -34.45
C LEU A 242 8.32 -7.53 -34.88
#